data_6a56d39a6497f8b46c57467ea36cf062
#
_entry.id   6a56d39a6497f8b46c57467ea36cf062
#
_cell.length_a   1.000
_cell.length_b   1.000
_cell.length_c   1.000
_cell.angle_alpha   90.00
_cell.angle_beta   90.00
_cell.angle_gamma   90.00
#
_symmetry.space_group_name_H-M   'P 1'
#
loop_
_entity.id
_entity.type
_entity.pdbx_description
1 polymer ?
#
loop_
_entity_poly.entity_id
_entity_poly.type
_entity_poly.pdbx_seq_one_letter_code
_entity_poly.pdbx_strand_id
1 'polypeptide(L)'
;MSGSLWLKPPTTHAPLPTPPRPRHRPTPAPAPAGPAPGTGTPPVGTGTGSAPGTAAPALAADPLDDLADRLDAFVAAAVHPDEIAALLESDGLTDDHIRLTYGRNDSFALAEELYARVARRHPGPPAKDRNGPGPAEGLGGCLLRGLVFALPALAYVLAGPLLAGQQGRYGLPAGTVPLLAGAVTGWVWNQALSHRAHTWLGLGDRPAAARALLTGAPAGALAGTAVALATAHDGELPAALFAAGQSLYLGAATVLLVLGRERALLAALLPLLGALPALRWDLPDPLRVALPTLSLTAACLVAARALRPGTARGAAGRGGPPLAASVPYGLFGLGSGVLVLYAGLGDALATGSGAVIALTLSMGPAEWLLHRFRGGSLARLRTLTSARAFRRAVTGTLVRCLGGYLAVLLGLLLAATLLWPDAPRPTGERLLTLLLLGTVLWLGLLLQAFGAVLGAAAVCLSAAAAQTLEPAAGTLAAGAAAAVLAVLTRALLVRPTAHRL
;
A
#
# COMPACT_ATOMS: atom_id res chain seq x y z
N MET A 1 5.53 9.39 1.33
CA MET A 1 4.09 9.56 1.19
C MET A 1 3.42 8.57 0.24
N SER A 2 4.05 7.48 -0.13
CA SER A 2 3.57 6.52 -1.14
C SER A 2 3.25 5.12 -0.61
N GLY A 3 3.09 4.98 0.70
CA GLY A 3 2.84 3.68 1.31
C GLY A 3 1.51 3.03 0.96
N SER A 4 0.53 3.81 0.50
CA SER A 4 -0.80 3.30 0.15
C SER A 4 -0.86 2.60 -1.23
N LEU A 5 0.18 2.76 -2.04
CA LEU A 5 0.27 2.15 -3.38
C LEU A 5 0.52 0.64 -3.36
N TRP A 6 0.95 0.09 -2.21
CA TRP A 6 1.66 -1.18 -2.21
C TRP A 6 0.81 -2.41 -1.96
N LEU A 7 -0.29 -2.29 -1.22
CA LEU A 7 -1.00 -3.46 -0.71
C LEU A 7 -2.50 -3.20 -0.54
N LYS A 8 -3.18 -2.70 -1.57
CA LYS A 8 -4.60 -3.03 -1.66
C LYS A 8 -4.65 -4.44 -2.22
N PRO A 9 -4.89 -5.48 -1.41
CA PRO A 9 -5.21 -6.79 -1.94
C PRO A 9 -6.38 -6.62 -2.90
N PRO A 10 -6.50 -7.43 -3.96
CA PRO A 10 -7.70 -7.45 -4.76
C PRO A 10 -8.87 -7.56 -3.80
N THR A 11 -9.81 -6.66 -3.92
CA THR A 11 -10.98 -6.58 -3.05
C THR A 11 -11.62 -7.95 -2.94
N THR A 12 -11.49 -8.51 -1.75
CA THR A 12 -12.40 -9.45 -1.12
C THR A 12 -12.97 -10.53 -2.03
N HIS A 13 -12.33 -11.67 -2.04
CA HIS A 13 -13.13 -12.89 -1.95
C HIS A 13 -13.94 -12.77 -0.65
N ALA A 14 -15.27 -12.94 -0.76
CA ALA A 14 -16.12 -13.13 0.40
C ALA A 14 -15.46 -14.16 1.32
N PRO A 15 -15.49 -13.99 2.64
CA PRO A 15 -14.93 -14.99 3.53
C PRO A 15 -15.58 -16.32 3.19
N LEU A 16 -14.75 -17.32 2.89
CA LEU A 16 -15.20 -18.69 2.75
C LEU A 16 -16.05 -19.01 4.00
N PRO A 17 -17.23 -19.61 3.84
CA PRO A 17 -18.03 -19.99 4.98
C PRO A 17 -17.17 -20.85 5.91
N THR A 18 -17.06 -20.43 7.15
CA THR A 18 -16.34 -21.14 8.21
C THR A 18 -16.89 -22.57 8.25
N PRO A 19 -16.06 -23.61 8.13
CA PRO A 19 -16.56 -24.98 8.25
C PRO A 19 -17.25 -25.12 9.60
N PRO A 20 -18.40 -25.80 9.67
CA PRO A 20 -19.10 -26.01 10.94
C PRO A 20 -18.16 -26.71 11.91
N ARG A 21 -18.00 -26.13 13.10
CA ARG A 21 -17.24 -26.74 14.19
C ARG A 21 -17.74 -28.17 14.38
N PRO A 22 -16.84 -29.18 14.52
CA PRO A 22 -17.24 -30.50 14.86
C PRO A 22 -18.05 -30.43 16.15
N ARG A 23 -19.32 -30.85 16.13
CA ARG A 23 -20.09 -31.03 17.32
C ARG A 23 -19.43 -32.14 18.14
N HIS A 24 -18.91 -31.80 19.29
CA HIS A 24 -18.48 -32.78 20.28
C HIS A 24 -19.62 -33.76 20.52
N ARG A 25 -19.47 -35.00 20.05
CA ARG A 25 -20.34 -36.09 20.39
C ARG A 25 -20.10 -36.38 21.88
N PRO A 26 -21.12 -36.37 22.72
CA PRO A 26 -20.92 -36.74 24.14
C PRO A 26 -20.45 -38.18 24.20
N THR A 27 -19.40 -38.42 24.97
CA THR A 27 -18.86 -39.74 25.32
C THR A 27 -19.97 -40.55 25.99
N PRO A 28 -20.29 -41.77 25.52
CA PRO A 28 -21.22 -42.62 26.25
C PRO A 28 -20.62 -43.04 27.60
N ALA A 29 -21.41 -42.95 28.63
CA ALA A 29 -21.06 -43.42 29.96
C ALA A 29 -20.88 -44.96 29.97
N PRO A 30 -19.98 -45.52 30.80
CA PRO A 30 -19.76 -46.95 30.87
C PRO A 30 -20.99 -47.65 31.45
N ALA A 31 -21.47 -48.70 30.76
CA ALA A 31 -22.54 -49.59 31.26
C ALA A 31 -22.01 -50.51 32.34
N PRO A 32 -22.86 -50.86 33.35
CA PRO A 32 -22.47 -51.79 34.43
C PRO A 32 -22.42 -53.23 33.98
N ALA A 33 -21.49 -53.97 34.57
CA ALA A 33 -21.27 -55.38 34.36
C ALA A 33 -22.46 -56.24 34.86
N GLY A 34 -22.92 -57.18 34.05
CA GLY A 34 -23.86 -58.21 34.40
C GLY A 34 -23.39 -59.58 33.90
N PRO A 35 -23.82 -60.66 34.50
CA PRO A 35 -23.08 -61.94 34.55
C PRO A 35 -23.39 -62.91 33.37
N ALA A 36 -22.46 -63.79 33.14
CA ALA A 36 -22.53 -64.95 32.22
C ALA A 36 -23.15 -66.16 32.88
N PRO A 37 -23.17 -67.32 32.24
CA PRO A 37 -23.89 -67.76 31.04
C PRO A 37 -24.88 -68.90 31.30
N GLY A 38 -25.82 -69.10 30.38
CA GLY A 38 -26.74 -70.25 30.42
C GLY A 38 -26.86 -70.91 29.06
N THR A 39 -26.51 -72.15 29.00
CA THR A 39 -26.64 -73.14 27.92
C THR A 39 -28.09 -73.44 27.57
N GLY A 40 -28.44 -73.58 26.28
CA GLY A 40 -29.76 -74.14 25.90
C GLY A 40 -29.94 -74.25 24.39
N THR A 41 -29.92 -75.43 23.85
CA THR A 41 -30.07 -75.91 22.44
C THR A 41 -31.53 -75.79 21.96
N PRO A 42 -31.80 -75.90 20.65
CA PRO A 42 -32.97 -75.36 19.94
C PRO A 42 -34.18 -76.31 19.87
N PRO A 43 -35.31 -75.86 19.38
CA PRO A 43 -35.97 -76.68 18.37
C PRO A 43 -36.42 -75.99 17.08
N VAL A 44 -36.47 -76.81 16.08
CA VAL A 44 -36.97 -76.78 14.72
C VAL A 44 -38.48 -76.38 14.74
N GLY A 45 -38.86 -75.54 13.77
CA GLY A 45 -40.25 -75.24 13.44
C GLY A 45 -40.37 -74.69 12.00
N THR A 46 -40.86 -75.52 11.16
CA THR A 46 -41.24 -75.30 9.76
C THR A 46 -42.42 -74.31 9.65
N GLY A 47 -42.35 -73.42 8.63
CA GLY A 47 -43.46 -72.53 8.28
C GLY A 47 -43.17 -71.77 6.96
N THR A 48 -43.77 -72.28 5.90
CA THR A 48 -43.85 -71.73 4.56
C THR A 48 -44.58 -70.39 4.49
N GLY A 49 -44.08 -69.42 3.67
CA GLY A 49 -44.84 -68.23 3.35
C GLY A 49 -44.03 -67.23 2.49
N SER A 50 -44.31 -67.25 1.19
CA SER A 50 -44.23 -66.21 0.15
C SER A 50 -43.29 -65.01 0.29
N ALA A 51 -42.39 -64.90 -0.64
CA ALA A 51 -41.64 -63.68 -1.01
C ALA A 51 -42.56 -62.56 -1.47
N PRO A 52 -42.13 -61.29 -1.23
CA PRO A 52 -41.87 -60.43 -2.38
C PRO A 52 -40.61 -59.57 -2.21
N GLY A 53 -39.96 -59.38 -3.34
CA GLY A 53 -39.23 -58.15 -3.64
C GLY A 53 -37.83 -58.04 -3.03
N THR A 54 -36.87 -58.58 -3.73
CA THR A 54 -35.43 -58.32 -3.55
C THR A 54 -35.13 -56.82 -3.77
N ALA A 55 -35.06 -56.06 -2.71
CA ALA A 55 -34.33 -54.77 -2.75
C ALA A 55 -32.85 -55.11 -2.87
N ALA A 56 -32.23 -54.78 -4.01
CA ALA A 56 -30.80 -54.85 -4.16
C ALA A 56 -30.11 -54.05 -3.03
N PRO A 57 -29.01 -54.51 -2.43
CA PRO A 57 -28.26 -53.75 -1.49
C PRO A 57 -27.79 -52.47 -2.19
N ALA A 58 -28.11 -51.30 -1.57
CA ALA A 58 -27.56 -50.02 -2.01
C ALA A 58 -26.06 -50.19 -2.13
N LEU A 59 -25.48 -50.07 -3.31
CA LEU A 59 -24.07 -50.02 -3.53
C LEU A 59 -23.49 -48.98 -2.57
N ALA A 60 -22.60 -49.37 -1.67
CA ALA A 60 -21.85 -48.44 -0.83
C ALA A 60 -21.22 -47.45 -1.75
N ALA A 61 -21.49 -46.18 -1.55
CA ALA A 61 -20.89 -45.10 -2.34
C ALA A 61 -19.37 -45.27 -2.33
N ASP A 62 -18.75 -45.27 -3.49
CA ASP A 62 -17.31 -45.38 -3.63
C ASP A 62 -16.67 -44.22 -2.84
N PRO A 63 -15.81 -44.48 -1.84
CA PRO A 63 -15.14 -43.43 -1.07
C PRO A 63 -14.47 -42.38 -1.95
N LEU A 64 -14.08 -42.75 -3.16
CA LEU A 64 -13.46 -41.89 -4.13
C LEU A 64 -14.45 -40.92 -4.76
N ASP A 65 -15.70 -41.33 -4.99
CA ASP A 65 -16.77 -40.46 -5.50
C ASP A 65 -17.11 -39.38 -4.46
N ASP A 66 -17.22 -39.76 -3.19
CA ASP A 66 -17.44 -38.80 -2.10
C ASP A 66 -16.30 -37.78 -1.95
N LEU A 67 -15.05 -38.22 -2.17
CA LEU A 67 -13.89 -37.32 -2.18
C LEU A 67 -13.90 -36.40 -3.40
N ALA A 68 -14.26 -36.94 -4.59
CA ALA A 68 -14.38 -36.18 -5.82
C ALA A 68 -15.46 -35.08 -5.71
N ASP A 69 -16.61 -35.39 -5.13
CA ASP A 69 -17.69 -34.43 -4.89
C ASP A 69 -17.28 -33.35 -3.88
N ARG A 70 -16.59 -33.72 -2.81
CA ARG A 70 -16.09 -32.75 -1.82
C ARG A 70 -15.05 -31.79 -2.40
N LEU A 71 -14.20 -32.28 -3.30
CA LEU A 71 -13.12 -31.49 -3.91
C LEU A 71 -13.47 -31.00 -5.30
N ASP A 72 -14.71 -31.21 -5.81
CA ASP A 72 -15.14 -30.92 -7.19
C ASP A 72 -14.70 -29.53 -7.66
N ALA A 73 -14.96 -28.48 -6.88
CA ALA A 73 -14.65 -27.12 -7.26
C ALA A 73 -13.14 -26.87 -7.40
N PHE A 74 -12.32 -27.53 -6.57
CA PHE A 74 -10.87 -27.39 -6.62
C PHE A 74 -10.27 -28.22 -7.75
N VAL A 75 -10.66 -29.49 -7.85
CA VAL A 75 -10.19 -30.41 -8.90
C VAL A 75 -10.60 -29.91 -10.28
N ALA A 76 -11.84 -29.40 -10.44
CA ALA A 76 -12.30 -28.83 -11.70
C ALA A 76 -11.50 -27.59 -12.14
N ALA A 77 -10.91 -26.84 -11.21
CA ALA A 77 -10.11 -25.64 -11.47
C ALA A 77 -8.60 -25.94 -11.60
N ALA A 78 -8.13 -27.11 -11.14
CA ALA A 78 -6.71 -27.47 -11.14
C ALA A 78 -6.16 -27.55 -12.57
N VAL A 79 -4.96 -27.03 -12.78
CA VAL A 79 -4.27 -27.08 -14.08
C VAL A 79 -3.46 -28.36 -14.24
N HIS A 80 -2.94 -28.89 -13.12
CA HIS A 80 -2.13 -30.12 -13.10
C HIS A 80 -2.50 -31.01 -11.91
N PRO A 81 -2.40 -32.35 -12.02
CA PRO A 81 -2.65 -33.27 -10.90
C PRO A 81 -1.81 -32.96 -9.65
N ASP A 82 -0.58 -32.45 -9.82
CA ASP A 82 0.30 -32.11 -8.68
C ASP A 82 -0.29 -31.07 -7.74
N GLU A 83 -1.17 -30.18 -8.23
CA GLU A 83 -1.87 -29.22 -7.39
C GLU A 83 -2.84 -29.92 -6.44
N ILE A 84 -3.49 -30.99 -6.95
CA ILE A 84 -4.41 -31.81 -6.15
C ILE A 84 -3.62 -32.64 -5.14
N ALA A 85 -2.49 -33.24 -5.56
CA ALA A 85 -1.61 -33.98 -4.65
C ALA A 85 -1.13 -33.09 -3.49
N ALA A 86 -0.68 -31.86 -3.78
CA ALA A 86 -0.26 -30.91 -2.77
C ALA A 86 -1.41 -30.51 -1.81
N LEU A 87 -2.65 -30.43 -2.29
CA LEU A 87 -3.82 -30.21 -1.43
C LEU A 87 -4.07 -31.39 -0.51
N LEU A 88 -4.07 -32.64 -1.05
CA LEU A 88 -4.29 -33.85 -0.28
C LEU A 88 -3.26 -34.00 0.85
N GLU A 89 -1.98 -33.72 0.55
CA GLU A 89 -0.89 -33.71 1.53
C GLU A 89 -1.07 -32.59 2.57
N SER A 90 -1.48 -31.39 2.16
CA SER A 90 -1.73 -30.27 3.08
C SER A 90 -2.90 -30.52 4.03
N ASP A 91 -3.88 -31.30 3.58
CA ASP A 91 -5.03 -31.75 4.39
C ASP A 91 -4.68 -32.93 5.30
N GLY A 92 -3.41 -33.39 5.26
CA GLY A 92 -2.89 -34.43 6.15
C GLY A 92 -3.23 -35.85 5.73
N LEU A 93 -3.62 -36.08 4.46
CA LEU A 93 -3.76 -37.43 3.94
C LEU A 93 -2.37 -38.05 3.72
N THR A 94 -2.06 -39.05 4.53
CA THR A 94 -0.82 -39.81 4.38
C THR A 94 -1.00 -40.94 3.36
N ASP A 95 0.10 -41.40 2.75
CA ASP A 95 0.06 -42.52 1.77
C ASP A 95 -0.56 -43.77 2.35
N ASP A 96 -0.33 -44.07 3.64
CA ASP A 96 -0.98 -45.20 4.29
C ASP A 96 -2.49 -45.07 4.41
N HIS A 97 -2.98 -43.84 4.72
CA HIS A 97 -4.41 -43.57 4.75
C HIS A 97 -5.02 -43.68 3.33
N ILE A 98 -4.33 -43.15 2.33
CA ILE A 98 -4.74 -43.22 0.93
C ILE A 98 -4.82 -44.66 0.46
N ARG A 99 -3.85 -45.50 0.81
CA ARG A 99 -3.80 -46.92 0.45
C ARG A 99 -4.93 -47.72 1.09
N LEU A 100 -5.22 -47.45 2.36
CA LEU A 100 -6.27 -48.15 3.11
C LEU A 100 -7.68 -47.71 2.72
N THR A 101 -7.89 -46.43 2.43
CA THR A 101 -9.23 -45.86 2.22
C THR A 101 -9.62 -45.81 0.76
N TYR A 102 -8.68 -45.48 -0.14
CA TYR A 102 -8.95 -45.25 -1.56
C TYR A 102 -8.28 -46.29 -2.47
N GLY A 103 -7.45 -47.18 -1.90
CA GLY A 103 -6.79 -48.28 -2.67
C GLY A 103 -5.74 -47.77 -3.67
N ARG A 104 -5.18 -46.57 -3.45
CA ARG A 104 -4.11 -45.99 -4.30
C ARG A 104 -2.80 -45.96 -3.56
N ASN A 105 -1.68 -45.99 -4.31
CA ASN A 105 -0.35 -46.16 -3.72
C ASN A 105 0.14 -44.93 -2.96
N ASP A 106 -0.19 -43.75 -3.44
CA ASP A 106 0.27 -42.45 -2.92
C ASP A 106 -0.69 -41.31 -3.30
N SER A 107 -0.36 -40.09 -2.84
CA SER A 107 -1.11 -38.86 -3.09
C SER A 107 -1.15 -38.49 -4.57
N PHE A 108 -0.11 -38.83 -5.34
CA PHE A 108 -0.04 -38.51 -6.77
C PHE A 108 -0.95 -39.41 -7.58
N ALA A 109 -0.97 -40.71 -7.31
CA ALA A 109 -1.87 -41.67 -7.99
C ALA A 109 -3.33 -41.36 -7.71
N LEU A 110 -3.67 -40.96 -6.48
CA LEU A 110 -5.02 -40.49 -6.10
C LEU A 110 -5.38 -39.17 -6.81
N ALA A 111 -4.45 -38.24 -6.89
CA ALA A 111 -4.64 -36.96 -7.58
C ALA A 111 -4.82 -37.11 -9.09
N GLU A 112 -4.08 -38.00 -9.76
CA GLU A 112 -4.25 -38.31 -11.17
C GLU A 112 -5.65 -38.86 -11.46
N GLU A 113 -6.15 -39.73 -10.62
CA GLU A 113 -7.49 -40.31 -10.80
C GLU A 113 -8.61 -39.29 -10.55
N LEU A 114 -8.51 -38.48 -9.50
CA LEU A 114 -9.43 -37.36 -9.26
C LEU A 114 -9.43 -36.38 -10.43
N TYR A 115 -8.22 -36.07 -10.94
CA TYR A 115 -8.05 -35.19 -12.08
C TYR A 115 -8.66 -35.76 -13.38
N ALA A 116 -8.63 -37.08 -13.58
CA ALA A 116 -9.28 -37.73 -14.72
C ALA A 116 -10.80 -37.83 -14.57
N ARG A 117 -11.32 -37.98 -13.34
CA ARG A 117 -12.71 -38.22 -13.01
C ARG A 117 -13.60 -36.97 -13.05
N VAL A 118 -13.05 -35.85 -12.55
CA VAL A 118 -13.78 -34.56 -12.49
C VAL A 118 -13.63 -33.79 -13.80
N ALA A 119 -14.74 -33.41 -14.41
CA ALA A 119 -14.74 -32.59 -15.61
C ALA A 119 -14.14 -31.23 -15.33
N ARG A 120 -13.09 -30.86 -16.08
CA ARG A 120 -12.41 -29.58 -15.92
C ARG A 120 -13.32 -28.41 -16.26
N ARG A 121 -13.46 -27.53 -15.30
CA ARG A 121 -14.15 -26.26 -15.46
C ARG A 121 -13.10 -25.19 -15.18
N HIS A 122 -12.23 -24.92 -16.18
CA HIS A 122 -11.37 -23.75 -16.06
C HIS A 122 -12.30 -22.56 -15.88
N PRO A 123 -12.23 -21.82 -14.76
CA PRO A 123 -12.99 -20.59 -14.68
C PRO A 123 -12.59 -19.80 -15.92
N GLY A 124 -13.57 -19.54 -16.78
CA GLY A 124 -13.37 -18.66 -17.91
C GLY A 124 -12.70 -17.40 -17.37
N PRO A 125 -11.92 -16.65 -18.16
CA PRO A 125 -11.29 -15.42 -17.68
C PRO A 125 -12.37 -14.69 -16.91
N PRO A 126 -12.12 -14.31 -15.63
CA PRO A 126 -13.15 -13.79 -14.75
C PRO A 126 -13.94 -12.79 -15.57
N ALA A 127 -15.25 -13.04 -15.69
CA ALA A 127 -16.13 -12.17 -16.44
C ALA A 127 -15.71 -10.78 -16.01
N LYS A 128 -15.23 -9.93 -16.95
CA LYS A 128 -14.78 -8.59 -16.63
C LYS A 128 -15.77 -8.09 -15.64
N ASP A 129 -15.37 -7.95 -14.38
CA ASP A 129 -16.20 -7.33 -13.38
C ASP A 129 -16.55 -5.98 -13.98
N ARG A 130 -17.71 -5.93 -14.65
CA ARG A 130 -18.27 -4.69 -15.19
C ARG A 130 -18.49 -3.68 -14.06
N ASN A 131 -18.37 -4.17 -12.82
CA ASN A 131 -18.44 -3.42 -11.57
C ASN A 131 -17.05 -3.22 -10.92
N GLY A 132 -15.94 -3.64 -11.55
CA GLY A 132 -14.63 -3.14 -11.12
C GLY A 132 -14.65 -1.62 -11.28
N PRO A 133 -14.10 -0.85 -10.30
CA PRO A 133 -14.11 0.61 -10.36
C PRO A 133 -13.60 1.04 -11.73
N GLY A 134 -14.47 1.72 -12.50
CA GLY A 134 -14.13 2.21 -13.83
C GLY A 134 -12.89 3.12 -13.73
N PRO A 135 -12.16 3.35 -14.83
CA PRO A 135 -10.99 4.24 -14.83
C PRO A 135 -11.28 5.62 -14.22
N ALA A 136 -12.52 6.09 -14.28
CA ALA A 136 -12.97 7.36 -13.70
C ALA A 136 -13.14 7.28 -12.17
N GLU A 137 -13.58 6.13 -11.61
CA GLU A 137 -13.74 5.96 -10.16
C GLU A 137 -12.39 5.92 -9.44
N GLY A 138 -11.36 5.33 -10.07
CA GLY A 138 -10.00 5.37 -9.58
C GLY A 138 -9.39 6.77 -9.58
N LEU A 139 -9.72 7.60 -10.59
CA LEU A 139 -9.21 8.97 -10.71
C LEU A 139 -9.72 9.86 -9.57
N GLY A 140 -11.00 9.78 -9.21
CA GLY A 140 -11.56 10.58 -8.11
C GLY A 140 -10.86 10.33 -6.77
N GLY A 141 -10.55 9.07 -6.45
CA GLY A 141 -9.78 8.73 -5.25
C GLY A 141 -8.33 9.25 -5.28
N CYS A 142 -7.68 9.19 -6.43
CA CYS A 142 -6.32 9.70 -6.58
C CYS A 142 -6.26 11.23 -6.51
N LEU A 143 -7.24 11.92 -7.12
CA LEU A 143 -7.35 13.39 -7.01
C LEU A 143 -7.64 13.84 -5.58
N LEU A 144 -8.50 13.10 -4.85
CA LEU A 144 -8.75 13.34 -3.43
C LEU A 144 -7.44 13.28 -2.62
N ARG A 145 -6.58 12.29 -2.88
CA ARG A 145 -5.27 12.20 -2.22
C ARG A 145 -4.36 13.35 -2.59
N GLY A 146 -4.32 13.73 -3.88
CA GLY A 146 -3.57 14.92 -4.31
C GLY A 146 -3.98 16.17 -3.55
N LEU A 147 -5.30 16.37 -3.36
CA LEU A 147 -5.84 17.48 -2.58
C LEU A 147 -5.45 17.37 -1.10
N VAL A 148 -5.61 16.20 -0.49
CA VAL A 148 -5.23 15.95 0.91
C VAL A 148 -3.73 16.22 1.13
N PHE A 149 -2.88 15.96 0.15
CA PHE A 149 -1.44 16.24 0.24
C PHE A 149 -1.12 17.73 0.07
N ALA A 150 -1.91 18.47 -0.72
CA ALA A 150 -1.67 19.89 -0.98
C ALA A 150 -2.21 20.80 0.13
N LEU A 151 -3.34 20.45 0.77
CA LEU A 151 -3.98 21.30 1.80
C LEU A 151 -3.05 21.72 2.95
N PRO A 152 -2.13 20.87 3.46
CA PRO A 152 -1.20 21.27 4.52
C PRO A 152 -0.28 22.43 4.14
N ALA A 153 -0.04 22.67 2.85
CA ALA A 153 0.73 23.83 2.40
C ALA A 153 0.07 25.16 2.82
N LEU A 154 -1.26 25.18 2.97
CA LEU A 154 -1.96 26.36 3.47
C LEU A 154 -1.59 26.71 4.93
N ALA A 155 -1.18 25.71 5.75
CA ALA A 155 -0.68 25.98 7.08
C ALA A 155 0.64 26.79 7.05
N TYR A 156 1.48 26.56 6.06
CA TYR A 156 2.70 27.37 5.87
C TYR A 156 2.37 28.78 5.38
N VAL A 157 1.34 28.96 4.54
CA VAL A 157 0.86 30.30 4.13
C VAL A 157 0.38 31.08 5.35
N LEU A 158 -0.38 30.43 6.25
CA LEU A 158 -0.86 31.05 7.48
C LEU A 158 0.28 31.39 8.45
N ALA A 159 1.22 30.45 8.61
CA ALA A 159 2.33 30.62 9.54
C ALA A 159 3.43 31.57 9.03
N GLY A 160 3.52 31.77 7.71
CA GLY A 160 4.59 32.55 7.08
C GLY A 160 4.87 33.88 7.76
N PRO A 161 3.89 34.79 7.95
CA PRO A 161 4.12 36.08 8.64
C PRO A 161 4.57 35.94 10.10
N LEU A 162 4.12 34.88 10.79
CA LEU A 162 4.49 34.62 12.19
C LEU A 162 5.91 34.00 12.30
N LEU A 163 6.36 33.35 11.24
CA LEU A 163 7.68 32.71 11.14
C LEU A 163 8.71 33.60 10.43
N ALA A 164 8.25 34.69 9.78
CA ALA A 164 9.13 35.63 9.10
C ALA A 164 10.02 36.34 10.14
N GLY A 165 11.26 35.92 10.20
CA GLY A 165 12.31 36.50 11.05
C GLY A 165 13.40 37.17 10.21
N GLN A 166 14.38 37.76 10.92
CA GLN A 166 15.60 38.29 10.30
C GLN A 166 16.36 37.15 9.55
N GLN A 167 17.29 37.52 8.68
CA GLN A 167 18.16 36.53 8.02
C GLN A 167 18.92 35.70 9.08
N GLY A 168 18.70 34.41 9.07
CA GLY A 168 19.37 33.46 9.93
C GLY A 168 20.72 32.99 9.34
N ARG A 169 21.25 31.90 9.92
CA ARG A 169 22.47 31.24 9.40
C ARG A 169 22.25 30.76 7.97
N TYR A 170 23.30 30.73 7.21
CA TYR A 170 23.32 30.27 5.80
C TYR A 170 22.55 31.15 4.81
N GLY A 171 22.26 32.41 5.14
CA GLY A 171 21.50 33.31 4.27
C GLY A 171 20.03 32.95 4.08
N LEU A 172 19.52 32.01 4.89
CA LEU A 172 18.12 31.58 4.90
C LEU A 172 17.32 32.41 5.93
N PRO A 173 16.02 32.61 5.74
CA PRO A 173 15.17 33.20 6.78
C PRO A 173 15.27 32.42 8.09
N ALA A 174 15.26 33.11 9.22
CA ALA A 174 15.29 32.47 10.55
C ALA A 174 14.17 31.43 10.65
N GLY A 175 14.44 30.33 11.34
CA GLY A 175 13.48 29.23 11.50
C GLY A 175 13.42 28.26 10.33
N THR A 176 14.04 28.54 9.18
CA THR A 176 14.03 27.63 8.03
C THR A 176 14.70 26.30 8.36
N VAL A 177 15.84 26.33 9.08
CA VAL A 177 16.60 25.10 9.39
C VAL A 177 15.79 24.15 10.29
N PRO A 178 15.20 24.53 11.42
CA PRO A 178 14.39 23.63 12.23
C PRO A 178 13.14 23.11 11.49
N LEU A 179 12.51 23.94 10.65
CA LEU A 179 11.37 23.53 9.83
C LEU A 179 11.76 22.41 8.85
N LEU A 180 12.85 22.60 8.11
CA LEU A 180 13.32 21.63 7.12
C LEU A 180 13.85 20.35 7.78
N ALA A 181 14.59 20.47 8.87
CA ALA A 181 15.13 19.32 9.60
C ALA A 181 14.01 18.44 10.18
N GLY A 182 13.00 19.07 10.80
CA GLY A 182 11.80 18.37 11.26
C GLY A 182 11.01 17.72 10.11
N ALA A 183 10.83 18.43 8.99
CA ALA A 183 10.12 17.94 7.82
C ALA A 183 10.79 16.71 7.21
N VAL A 184 12.12 16.75 7.00
CA VAL A 184 12.90 15.62 6.46
C VAL A 184 12.83 14.42 7.40
N THR A 185 13.03 14.63 8.70
CA THR A 185 12.96 13.58 9.70
C THR A 185 11.58 12.91 9.70
N GLY A 186 10.52 13.72 9.71
CA GLY A 186 9.15 13.22 9.62
C GLY A 186 8.90 12.46 8.32
N TRP A 187 9.44 12.93 7.21
CA TRP A 187 9.27 12.27 5.91
C TRP A 187 9.95 10.91 5.86
N VAL A 188 11.22 10.84 6.26
CA VAL A 188 11.99 9.58 6.38
C VAL A 188 11.26 8.57 7.24
N TRP A 189 10.84 9.00 8.43
CA TRP A 189 10.18 8.14 9.40
C TRP A 189 8.84 7.60 8.88
N ASN A 190 8.00 8.48 8.36
CA ASN A 190 6.66 8.09 7.92
C ASN A 190 6.69 7.23 6.65
N GLN A 191 7.69 7.34 5.78
CA GLN A 191 7.89 6.41 4.66
C GLN A 191 8.20 5.00 5.16
N ALA A 192 9.13 4.86 6.11
CA ALA A 192 9.47 3.58 6.71
C ALA A 192 8.30 2.98 7.50
N LEU A 193 7.60 3.79 8.29
CA LEU A 193 6.42 3.39 9.06
C LEU A 193 5.28 2.92 8.15
N SER A 194 5.01 3.66 7.09
CA SER A 194 3.98 3.32 6.11
C SER A 194 4.26 1.98 5.45
N HIS A 195 5.50 1.73 5.00
CA HIS A 195 5.90 0.44 4.45
C HIS A 195 5.67 -0.69 5.47
N ARG A 196 6.14 -0.52 6.72
CA ARG A 196 5.96 -1.52 7.76
C ARG A 196 4.49 -1.86 8.02
N ALA A 197 3.65 -0.84 8.13
CA ALA A 197 2.22 -1.04 8.37
C ALA A 197 1.54 -1.75 7.18
N HIS A 198 1.88 -1.39 5.94
CA HIS A 198 1.36 -2.07 4.76
C HIS A 198 1.86 -3.51 4.63
N THR A 199 3.09 -3.81 5.05
CA THR A 199 3.59 -5.20 5.09
C THR A 199 2.74 -6.05 6.03
N TRP A 200 2.39 -5.55 7.23
CA TRP A 200 1.48 -6.25 8.13
C TRP A 200 0.08 -6.42 7.54
N LEU A 201 -0.44 -5.38 6.85
CA LEU A 201 -1.74 -5.47 6.16
C LEU A 201 -1.71 -6.51 5.04
N GLY A 202 -0.59 -6.61 4.30
CA GLY A 202 -0.39 -7.62 3.26
C GLY A 202 -0.34 -9.05 3.80
N LEU A 203 0.15 -9.22 5.03
CA LEU A 203 0.12 -10.50 5.76
C LEU A 203 -1.26 -10.79 6.40
N GLY A 204 -2.24 -9.91 6.22
CA GLY A 204 -3.57 -10.04 6.81
C GLY A 204 -3.65 -9.69 8.31
N ASP A 205 -2.52 -9.31 8.95
CA ASP A 205 -2.48 -8.98 10.39
C ASP A 205 -2.77 -7.48 10.63
N ARG A 206 -4.06 -7.13 10.55
CA ARG A 206 -4.54 -5.77 10.85
C ARG A 206 -4.21 -5.29 12.27
N PRO A 207 -4.34 -6.14 13.33
CA PRO A 207 -3.92 -5.76 14.67
C PRO A 207 -2.43 -5.39 14.77
N ALA A 208 -1.54 -6.13 14.10
CA ALA A 208 -0.10 -5.80 14.09
C ALA A 208 0.18 -4.49 13.34
N ALA A 209 -0.51 -4.25 12.23
CA ALA A 209 -0.43 -2.96 11.52
C ALA A 209 -0.89 -1.80 12.42
N ALA A 210 -2.01 -1.96 13.12
CA ALA A 210 -2.52 -0.93 14.03
C ALA A 210 -1.55 -0.67 15.20
N ARG A 211 -0.93 -1.71 15.79
CA ARG A 211 0.12 -1.56 16.81
C ARG A 211 1.35 -0.83 16.29
N ALA A 212 1.81 -1.20 15.08
CA ALA A 212 2.95 -0.53 14.45
C ALA A 212 2.68 0.98 14.23
N LEU A 213 1.46 1.34 13.83
CA LEU A 213 1.04 2.73 13.67
C LEU A 213 0.88 3.44 15.03
N LEU A 214 0.28 2.78 16.02
CA LEU A 214 0.04 3.35 17.35
C LEU A 214 1.36 3.72 18.07
N THR A 215 2.40 2.92 17.90
CA THR A 215 3.72 3.19 18.50
C THR A 215 4.60 4.03 17.58
N GLY A 216 4.57 3.75 16.28
CA GLY A 216 5.46 4.39 15.31
C GLY A 216 5.09 5.84 14.99
N ALA A 217 3.82 6.21 14.93
CA ALA A 217 3.44 7.59 14.62
C ALA A 217 3.84 8.58 15.72
N PRO A 218 3.59 8.32 17.02
CA PRO A 218 4.12 9.19 18.09
C PRO A 218 5.65 9.22 18.15
N ALA A 219 6.31 8.07 17.96
CA ALA A 219 7.78 8.01 17.96
C ALA A 219 8.38 8.88 16.84
N GLY A 220 7.78 8.87 15.64
CA GLY A 220 8.20 9.74 14.54
C GLY A 220 7.93 11.23 14.82
N ALA A 221 6.80 11.54 15.44
CA ALA A 221 6.49 12.90 15.85
C ALA A 221 7.50 13.43 16.90
N LEU A 222 7.85 12.59 17.87
CA LEU A 222 8.88 12.92 18.88
C LEU A 222 10.27 13.10 18.24
N ALA A 223 10.66 12.21 17.32
CA ALA A 223 11.93 12.32 16.62
C ALA A 223 12.02 13.61 15.80
N GLY A 224 10.99 13.92 15.01
CA GLY A 224 10.95 15.16 14.22
C GLY A 224 10.95 16.42 15.08
N THR A 225 10.22 16.40 16.21
CA THR A 225 10.21 17.48 17.20
C THR A 225 11.59 17.66 17.84
N ALA A 226 12.23 16.56 18.27
CA ALA A 226 13.54 16.61 18.90
C ALA A 226 14.61 17.18 17.95
N VAL A 227 14.59 16.76 16.67
CA VAL A 227 15.52 17.29 15.67
C VAL A 227 15.24 18.77 15.37
N ALA A 228 13.97 19.19 15.28
CA ALA A 228 13.63 20.59 15.09
C ALA A 228 14.11 21.47 16.26
N LEU A 229 13.92 21.01 17.51
CA LEU A 229 14.39 21.71 18.70
C LEU A 229 15.92 21.74 18.78
N ALA A 230 16.60 20.64 18.45
CA ALA A 230 18.05 20.55 18.46
C ALA A 230 18.73 21.44 17.41
N THR A 231 18.04 21.78 16.34
CA THR A 231 18.51 22.65 15.25
C THR A 231 18.06 24.10 15.39
N ALA A 232 17.13 24.38 16.30
CA ALA A 232 16.63 25.73 16.56
C ALA A 232 17.65 26.55 17.40
N HIS A 233 17.75 27.83 17.08
CA HIS A 233 18.58 28.83 17.80
C HIS A 233 17.67 29.81 18.55
N ASP A 234 18.31 30.75 19.26
CA ASP A 234 17.57 31.77 19.99
C ASP A 234 16.61 32.56 19.07
N GLY A 235 15.36 32.66 19.49
CA GLY A 235 14.29 33.30 18.72
C GLY A 235 13.61 32.40 17.69
N GLU A 236 14.07 31.17 17.41
CA GLU A 236 13.48 30.26 16.44
C GLU A 236 12.47 29.27 17.04
N LEU A 237 12.13 29.44 18.33
CA LEU A 237 11.16 28.59 19.03
C LEU A 237 9.80 28.49 18.30
N PRO A 238 9.22 29.56 17.74
CA PRO A 238 7.96 29.47 16.98
C PRO A 238 8.07 28.51 15.78
N ALA A 239 9.20 28.54 15.07
CA ALA A 239 9.46 27.64 13.95
C ALA A 239 9.62 26.18 14.40
N ALA A 240 10.32 25.94 15.51
CA ALA A 240 10.46 24.61 16.10
C ALA A 240 9.11 24.05 16.59
N LEU A 241 8.24 24.88 17.17
CA LEU A 241 6.88 24.50 17.58
C LEU A 241 6.00 24.18 16.36
N PHE A 242 6.11 24.95 15.28
CA PHE A 242 5.41 24.64 14.03
C PHE A 242 5.90 23.31 13.44
N ALA A 243 7.22 23.06 13.44
CA ALA A 243 7.80 21.79 13.00
C ALA A 243 7.35 20.59 13.86
N ALA A 244 7.16 20.80 15.16
CA ALA A 244 6.57 19.81 16.06
C ALA A 244 5.11 19.48 15.68
N GLY A 245 4.30 20.50 15.45
CA GLY A 245 2.93 20.35 14.95
C GLY A 245 2.88 19.63 13.60
N GLN A 246 3.79 19.96 12.68
CA GLN A 246 3.94 19.29 11.39
C GLN A 246 4.31 17.81 11.55
N SER A 247 5.26 17.49 12.44
CA SER A 247 5.68 16.11 12.70
C SER A 247 4.54 15.28 13.26
N LEU A 248 3.74 15.85 14.15
CA LEU A 248 2.54 15.22 14.70
C LEU A 248 1.47 15.01 13.63
N TYR A 249 1.25 16.03 12.77
CA TYR A 249 0.35 15.93 11.62
C TYR A 249 0.76 14.82 10.66
N LEU A 250 2.05 14.71 10.30
CA LEU A 250 2.56 13.68 9.41
C LEU A 250 2.30 12.28 9.96
N GLY A 251 2.47 12.08 11.28
CA GLY A 251 2.12 10.83 11.96
C GLY A 251 0.63 10.51 11.85
N ALA A 252 -0.24 11.47 12.17
CA ALA A 252 -1.69 11.31 12.09
C ALA A 252 -2.18 11.05 10.64
N ALA A 253 -1.63 11.78 9.67
CA ALA A 253 -1.92 11.59 8.25
C ALA A 253 -1.48 10.20 7.77
N THR A 254 -0.30 9.72 8.19
CA THR A 254 0.18 8.38 7.87
C THR A 254 -0.77 7.31 8.39
N VAL A 255 -1.25 7.44 9.62
CA VAL A 255 -2.26 6.52 10.19
C VAL A 255 -3.51 6.48 9.34
N LEU A 256 -4.07 7.64 9.01
CA LEU A 256 -5.34 7.73 8.28
C LEU A 256 -5.22 7.24 6.82
N LEU A 257 -4.10 7.53 6.16
CA LEU A 257 -3.84 7.10 4.79
C LEU A 257 -3.62 5.58 4.71
N VAL A 258 -2.84 5.00 5.63
CA VAL A 258 -2.61 3.55 5.68
C VAL A 258 -3.90 2.79 5.96
N LEU A 259 -4.77 3.33 6.80
CA LEU A 259 -6.07 2.73 7.12
C LEU A 259 -7.17 3.03 6.06
N GLY A 260 -6.83 3.73 4.97
CA GLY A 260 -7.75 4.06 3.87
C GLY A 260 -8.85 5.06 4.27
N ARG A 261 -8.55 5.96 5.22
CA ARG A 261 -9.49 6.98 5.73
C ARG A 261 -9.24 8.37 5.15
N GLU A 262 -8.96 8.46 3.85
CA GLU A 262 -8.62 9.73 3.17
C GLU A 262 -9.71 10.78 3.30
N ARG A 263 -10.99 10.38 3.24
CA ARG A 263 -12.14 11.32 3.41
C ARG A 263 -12.18 11.93 4.80
N ALA A 264 -11.85 11.14 5.83
CA ALA A 264 -11.80 11.62 7.20
C ALA A 264 -10.62 12.59 7.41
N LEU A 265 -9.48 12.33 6.77
CA LEU A 265 -8.35 13.24 6.76
C LEU A 265 -8.69 14.54 6.02
N LEU A 266 -9.37 14.47 4.86
CA LEU A 266 -9.85 15.66 4.16
C LEU A 266 -10.77 16.49 5.06
N ALA A 267 -11.74 15.87 5.72
CA ALA A 267 -12.66 16.57 6.64
C ALA A 267 -11.90 17.28 7.78
N ALA A 268 -10.85 16.64 8.32
CA ALA A 268 -9.99 17.25 9.35
C ALA A 268 -9.18 18.44 8.83
N LEU A 269 -8.90 18.50 7.52
CA LEU A 269 -8.13 19.57 6.90
C LEU A 269 -9.02 20.74 6.37
N LEU A 270 -10.34 20.59 6.37
CA LEU A 270 -11.26 21.65 5.88
C LEU A 270 -11.03 23.01 6.55
N PRO A 271 -10.72 23.12 7.87
CA PRO A 271 -10.44 24.41 8.47
C PRO A 271 -9.32 25.19 7.78
N LEU A 272 -8.33 24.50 7.18
CA LEU A 272 -7.25 25.16 6.43
C LEU A 272 -7.74 25.91 5.18
N LEU A 273 -8.92 25.58 4.64
CA LEU A 273 -9.51 26.36 3.54
C LEU A 273 -9.83 27.79 3.97
N GLY A 274 -10.00 28.04 5.27
CA GLY A 274 -10.07 29.39 5.83
C GLY A 274 -8.81 30.23 5.63
N ALA A 275 -7.72 29.62 5.17
CA ALA A 275 -6.50 30.31 4.75
C ALA A 275 -6.57 30.94 3.34
N LEU A 276 -7.53 30.54 2.52
CA LEU A 276 -7.64 31.06 1.15
C LEU A 276 -7.72 32.59 1.06
N PRO A 277 -8.46 33.27 1.97
CA PRO A 277 -8.42 34.72 2.03
C PRO A 277 -7.03 35.31 2.30
N ALA A 278 -6.16 34.59 3.03
CA ALA A 278 -4.78 35.03 3.32
C ALA A 278 -3.91 35.18 2.06
N LEU A 279 -4.33 34.62 0.94
CA LEU A 279 -3.65 34.78 -0.35
C LEU A 279 -3.83 36.18 -0.94
N ARG A 280 -4.80 36.96 -0.45
CA ARG A 280 -5.15 38.28 -0.97
C ARG A 280 -5.27 39.39 0.11
N TRP A 281 -5.54 38.98 1.34
CA TRP A 281 -5.78 39.90 2.47
C TRP A 281 -5.01 39.41 3.69
N ASP A 282 -4.61 40.38 4.54
CA ASP A 282 -4.01 40.06 5.83
C ASP A 282 -5.07 39.52 6.78
N LEU A 283 -4.80 38.31 7.31
CA LEU A 283 -5.62 37.70 8.33
C LEU A 283 -5.09 38.04 9.73
N PRO A 284 -5.99 38.20 10.72
CA PRO A 284 -5.60 38.38 12.11
C PRO A 284 -4.77 37.19 12.62
N ASP A 285 -3.73 37.48 13.42
CA ASP A 285 -2.81 36.42 13.96
C ASP A 285 -3.54 35.31 14.72
N PRO A 286 -4.60 35.55 15.50
CA PRO A 286 -5.34 34.47 16.13
C PRO A 286 -5.90 33.44 15.13
N LEU A 287 -6.38 33.88 13.96
CA LEU A 287 -6.86 32.95 12.91
C LEU A 287 -5.72 32.20 12.24
N ARG A 288 -4.57 32.86 12.07
CA ARG A 288 -3.36 32.21 11.51
C ARG A 288 -2.89 31.04 12.38
N VAL A 289 -3.08 31.11 13.70
CA VAL A 289 -2.74 30.03 14.64
C VAL A 289 -3.89 29.04 14.81
N ALA A 290 -5.12 29.53 14.93
CA ALA A 290 -6.29 28.71 15.24
C ALA A 290 -6.62 27.69 14.13
N LEU A 291 -6.55 28.09 12.85
CA LEU A 291 -6.92 27.21 11.74
C LEU A 291 -6.01 25.98 11.61
N PRO A 292 -4.65 26.12 11.63
CA PRO A 292 -3.77 24.96 11.63
C PRO A 292 -3.93 24.10 12.89
N THR A 293 -4.08 24.71 14.06
CA THR A 293 -4.24 23.99 15.33
C THR A 293 -5.52 23.18 15.36
N LEU A 294 -6.63 23.74 14.85
CA LEU A 294 -7.91 23.04 14.73
C LEU A 294 -7.78 21.83 13.79
N SER A 295 -7.17 22.02 12.62
CA SER A 295 -6.94 20.93 11.66
C SER A 295 -6.02 19.85 12.21
N LEU A 296 -4.94 20.23 12.90
CA LEU A 296 -4.04 19.31 13.57
C LEU A 296 -4.77 18.47 14.63
N THR A 297 -5.51 19.15 15.51
CA THR A 297 -6.28 18.51 16.58
C THR A 297 -7.32 17.54 16.00
N ALA A 298 -8.05 17.96 14.97
CA ALA A 298 -9.02 17.12 14.28
C ALA A 298 -8.35 15.88 13.66
N ALA A 299 -7.22 16.05 12.96
CA ALA A 299 -6.48 14.93 12.37
C ALA A 299 -5.99 13.94 13.42
N CYS A 300 -5.41 14.41 14.52
CA CYS A 300 -4.97 13.58 15.63
C CYS A 300 -6.12 12.83 16.31
N LEU A 301 -7.24 13.47 16.56
CA LEU A 301 -8.42 12.84 17.17
C LEU A 301 -9.01 11.76 16.26
N VAL A 302 -9.11 12.04 14.96
CA VAL A 302 -9.62 11.06 13.99
C VAL A 302 -8.65 9.88 13.86
N ALA A 303 -7.35 10.11 13.83
CA ALA A 303 -6.33 9.06 13.82
C ALA A 303 -6.37 8.19 15.08
N ALA A 304 -6.48 8.80 16.26
CA ALA A 304 -6.60 8.08 17.53
C ALA A 304 -7.88 7.23 17.58
N ARG A 305 -9.01 7.75 17.09
CA ARG A 305 -10.26 6.96 16.98
C ARG A 305 -10.13 5.81 15.99
N ALA A 306 -9.41 6.01 14.89
CA ALA A 306 -9.21 4.99 13.87
C ALA A 306 -8.38 3.80 14.37
N LEU A 307 -7.48 4.01 15.33
CA LEU A 307 -6.62 2.98 15.91
C LEU A 307 -7.27 2.17 17.04
N ARG A 308 -8.31 2.71 17.71
CA ARG A 308 -8.96 2.04 18.86
C ARG A 308 -9.46 0.61 18.60
N PRO A 309 -10.10 0.26 17.47
CA PRO A 309 -10.58 -1.09 17.21
C PRO A 309 -9.47 -2.11 16.93
N GLY A 310 -8.25 -1.67 16.62
CA GLY A 310 -7.15 -2.51 16.14
C GLY A 310 -6.25 -3.09 17.24
N THR A 311 -6.44 -2.70 18.50
CA THR A 311 -5.59 -3.13 19.62
C THR A 311 -5.97 -4.52 20.19
N ALA A 312 -6.96 -5.20 19.60
CA ALA A 312 -7.28 -6.57 19.97
C ALA A 312 -6.03 -7.46 19.83
N ARG A 313 -5.80 -8.29 20.88
CA ARG A 313 -4.65 -9.20 20.95
C ARG A 313 -4.57 -10.08 19.71
N GLY A 314 -3.73 -9.68 18.75
CA GLY A 314 -3.34 -10.55 17.64
C GLY A 314 -2.50 -11.70 18.19
N ALA A 315 -2.57 -12.86 17.54
CA ALA A 315 -1.84 -14.05 17.96
C ALA A 315 -0.36 -13.72 18.15
N ALA A 316 0.07 -13.71 19.40
CA ALA A 316 1.49 -13.66 19.75
C ALA A 316 2.12 -14.96 19.22
N GLY A 317 3.05 -14.88 18.28
CA GLY A 317 3.81 -16.06 17.89
C GLY A 317 4.36 -16.11 16.46
N ARG A 318 3.91 -15.26 15.54
CA ARG A 318 4.56 -15.20 14.20
C ARG A 318 5.65 -14.15 14.20
N GLY A 319 6.89 -14.56 13.89
CA GLY A 319 7.99 -13.65 13.65
C GLY A 319 7.56 -12.57 12.65
N GLY A 320 7.65 -11.31 13.05
CA GLY A 320 7.23 -10.19 12.20
C GLY A 320 8.28 -9.84 11.16
N PRO A 321 7.91 -9.07 10.11
CA PRO A 321 8.87 -8.60 9.13
C PRO A 321 9.97 -7.79 9.82
N PRO A 322 11.26 -8.00 9.41
CA PRO A 322 12.38 -7.31 10.04
C PRO A 322 12.26 -5.80 9.85
N LEU A 323 12.64 -5.01 10.86
CA LEU A 323 12.65 -3.54 10.79
C LEU A 323 13.53 -3.04 9.64
N ALA A 324 14.63 -3.74 9.38
CA ALA A 324 15.57 -3.43 8.31
C ALA A 324 14.91 -3.40 6.91
N ALA A 325 13.83 -4.16 6.68
CA ALA A 325 13.10 -4.14 5.42
C ALA A 325 12.44 -2.78 5.12
N SER A 326 12.21 -1.94 6.15
CA SER A 326 11.62 -0.60 5.97
C SER A 326 12.67 0.50 5.76
N VAL A 327 13.95 0.23 6.04
CA VAL A 327 15.04 1.20 5.89
C VAL A 327 15.17 1.75 4.47
N PRO A 328 15.13 0.93 3.39
CA PRO A 328 15.22 1.44 2.02
C PRO A 328 14.13 2.47 1.67
N TYR A 329 12.95 2.33 2.25
CA TYR A 329 11.84 3.27 2.05
C TYR A 329 12.08 4.60 2.77
N GLY A 330 12.64 4.55 3.99
CA GLY A 330 13.11 5.75 4.68
C GLY A 330 14.21 6.47 3.91
N LEU A 331 15.20 5.73 3.38
CA LEU A 331 16.28 6.29 2.57
C LEU A 331 15.76 6.93 1.26
N PHE A 332 14.78 6.29 0.60
CA PHE A 332 14.11 6.92 -0.53
C PHE A 332 13.39 8.21 -0.11
N GLY A 333 12.72 8.19 1.05
CA GLY A 333 12.10 9.38 1.64
C GLY A 333 13.11 10.49 1.89
N LEU A 334 14.31 10.15 2.39
CA LEU A 334 15.39 11.13 2.60
C LEU A 334 15.83 11.76 1.28
N GLY A 335 16.22 10.95 0.29
CA GLY A 335 16.70 11.46 -0.99
C GLY A 335 15.66 12.29 -1.73
N SER A 336 14.43 11.77 -1.87
CA SER A 336 13.32 12.48 -2.53
C SER A 336 12.90 13.73 -1.76
N GLY A 337 12.89 13.67 -0.42
CA GLY A 337 12.58 14.80 0.45
C GLY A 337 13.54 15.96 0.29
N VAL A 338 14.84 15.68 0.33
CA VAL A 338 15.88 16.70 0.13
C VAL A 338 15.75 17.33 -1.26
N LEU A 339 15.57 16.55 -2.31
CA LEU A 339 15.38 17.08 -3.67
C LEU A 339 14.16 18.01 -3.79
N VAL A 340 13.03 17.64 -3.16
CA VAL A 340 11.82 18.47 -3.14
C VAL A 340 12.04 19.75 -2.32
N LEU A 341 12.77 19.67 -1.21
CA LEU A 341 13.11 20.85 -0.41
C LEU A 341 13.96 21.85 -1.16
N TYR A 342 14.99 21.40 -1.89
CA TYR A 342 15.78 22.29 -2.74
C TYR A 342 14.94 22.94 -3.85
N ALA A 343 13.98 22.19 -4.42
CA ALA A 343 13.01 22.76 -5.35
C ALA A 343 12.15 23.85 -4.69
N GLY A 344 11.75 23.67 -3.41
CA GLY A 344 10.99 24.65 -2.65
C GLY A 344 11.79 25.85 -2.20
N LEU A 345 13.05 25.65 -1.77
CA LEU A 345 13.94 26.74 -1.32
C LEU A 345 14.20 27.75 -2.43
N GLY A 346 14.37 27.30 -3.68
CA GLY A 346 14.52 28.19 -4.82
C GLY A 346 13.32 29.12 -5.04
N ASP A 347 12.12 28.69 -4.64
CA ASP A 347 10.89 29.50 -4.72
C ASP A 347 10.66 30.35 -3.47
N ALA A 348 11.03 29.86 -2.29
CA ALA A 348 10.86 30.61 -1.02
C ALA A 348 11.72 31.86 -0.97
N LEU A 349 12.90 31.85 -1.60
CA LEU A 349 13.78 33.02 -1.78
C LEU A 349 13.20 34.03 -2.81
N ALA A 350 12.26 33.58 -3.66
CA ALA A 350 11.67 34.35 -4.76
C ALA A 350 10.16 34.64 -4.57
N THR A 351 9.64 34.60 -3.33
CA THR A 351 8.26 34.98 -2.98
C THR A 351 7.11 34.04 -3.38
N GLY A 352 7.30 32.71 -3.45
CA GLY A 352 6.11 31.89 -3.67
C GLY A 352 6.32 30.38 -3.70
N SER A 353 5.52 29.69 -2.91
CA SER A 353 5.46 28.22 -2.80
C SER A 353 4.74 27.52 -3.97
N GLY A 354 4.48 28.21 -5.09
CA GLY A 354 3.66 27.69 -6.19
C GLY A 354 4.14 26.39 -6.79
N ALA A 355 5.46 26.22 -6.95
CA ALA A 355 6.01 24.99 -7.51
C ALA A 355 5.86 23.78 -6.56
N VAL A 356 6.03 23.98 -5.25
CA VAL A 356 5.83 22.92 -4.27
C VAL A 356 4.37 22.48 -4.24
N ILE A 357 3.43 23.43 -4.32
CA ILE A 357 2.00 23.13 -4.39
C ILE A 357 1.68 22.37 -5.67
N ALA A 358 2.23 22.79 -6.82
CA ALA A 358 2.04 22.10 -8.10
C ALA A 358 2.59 20.66 -8.06
N LEU A 359 3.81 20.45 -7.53
CA LEU A 359 4.39 19.13 -7.33
C LEU A 359 3.53 18.27 -6.41
N THR A 360 3.01 18.84 -5.32
CA THR A 360 2.19 18.09 -4.35
C THR A 360 0.83 17.72 -4.95
N LEU A 361 0.16 18.64 -5.66
CA LEU A 361 -1.08 18.35 -6.37
C LEU A 361 -0.89 17.30 -7.46
N SER A 362 0.27 17.29 -8.12
CA SER A 362 0.60 16.32 -9.17
C SER A 362 0.68 14.88 -8.66
N MET A 363 0.79 14.66 -7.34
CA MET A 363 0.84 13.33 -6.73
C MET A 363 -0.43 12.52 -6.98
N GLY A 364 -1.61 13.16 -7.04
CA GLY A 364 -2.87 12.49 -7.38
C GLY A 364 -2.86 11.89 -8.79
N PRO A 365 -2.64 12.71 -9.84
CA PRO A 365 -2.44 12.22 -11.19
C PRO A 365 -1.29 11.21 -11.34
N ALA A 366 -0.17 11.42 -10.61
CA ALA A 366 0.95 10.49 -10.60
C ALA A 366 0.52 9.09 -10.15
N GLU A 367 -0.23 9.00 -9.05
CA GLU A 367 -0.75 7.76 -8.51
C GLU A 367 -1.72 7.09 -9.48
N TRP A 368 -2.65 7.84 -10.07
CA TRP A 368 -3.58 7.31 -11.04
C TRP A 368 -2.89 6.73 -12.28
N LEU A 369 -1.91 7.44 -12.82
CA LEU A 369 -1.13 6.98 -13.97
C LEU A 369 -0.29 5.73 -13.64
N LEU A 370 0.20 5.62 -12.40
CA LEU A 370 0.92 4.45 -11.92
C LEU A 370 -0.01 3.24 -11.81
N HIS A 371 -1.23 3.40 -11.29
CA HIS A 371 -2.25 2.35 -11.29
C HIS A 371 -2.62 1.92 -12.71
N ARG A 372 -2.80 2.88 -13.61
CA ARG A 372 -3.09 2.64 -15.03
C ARG A 372 -1.96 1.87 -15.72
N PHE A 373 -0.70 2.22 -15.39
CA PHE A 373 0.47 1.50 -15.90
C PHE A 373 0.48 0.04 -15.42
N ARG A 374 0.29 -0.21 -14.12
CA ARG A 374 0.26 -1.58 -13.57
C ARG A 374 -0.86 -2.41 -14.18
N GLY A 375 -2.08 -1.92 -14.19
CA GLY A 375 -3.22 -2.61 -14.79
C GLY A 375 -3.04 -2.90 -16.27
N GLY A 376 -2.53 -1.92 -17.02
CA GLY A 376 -2.24 -2.07 -18.44
C GLY A 376 -1.12 -3.07 -18.73
N SER A 377 -0.08 -3.13 -17.90
CA SER A 377 1.04 -4.06 -18.05
C SER A 377 0.61 -5.49 -17.76
N LEU A 378 -0.18 -5.72 -16.71
CA LEU A 378 -0.74 -7.03 -16.37
C LEU A 378 -1.70 -7.56 -17.45
N ALA A 379 -2.58 -6.70 -17.98
CA ALA A 379 -3.47 -7.08 -19.06
C ALA A 379 -2.69 -7.53 -20.31
N ARG A 380 -1.60 -6.87 -20.63
CA ARG A 380 -0.75 -7.21 -21.79
C ARG A 380 0.09 -8.47 -21.56
N LEU A 381 0.50 -8.73 -20.32
CA LEU A 381 1.20 -9.98 -19.99
C LEU A 381 0.34 -11.20 -20.28
N ARG A 382 -0.99 -11.08 -20.09
CA ARG A 382 -1.96 -12.14 -20.35
C ARG A 382 -2.30 -12.33 -21.84
N THR A 383 -2.12 -11.30 -22.66
CA THR A 383 -2.56 -11.31 -24.07
C THR A 383 -1.43 -11.46 -25.09
N LEU A 384 -0.19 -11.13 -24.71
CA LEU A 384 0.94 -11.13 -25.63
C LEU A 384 1.81 -12.37 -25.44
N THR A 385 1.99 -13.14 -26.52
CA THR A 385 2.81 -14.35 -26.55
C THR A 385 4.27 -14.09 -26.89
N SER A 386 4.59 -12.91 -27.48
CA SER A 386 5.95 -12.55 -27.88
C SER A 386 6.61 -11.60 -26.89
N ALA A 387 7.81 -11.94 -26.40
CA ALA A 387 8.62 -11.10 -25.52
C ALA A 387 8.97 -9.75 -26.15
N ARG A 388 9.15 -9.68 -27.48
CA ARG A 388 9.42 -8.42 -28.18
C ARG A 388 8.19 -7.51 -28.21
N ALA A 389 7.01 -8.08 -28.50
CA ALA A 389 5.75 -7.36 -28.48
C ALA A 389 5.44 -6.84 -27.07
N PHE A 390 5.64 -7.66 -26.06
CA PHE A 390 5.48 -7.27 -24.66
C PHE A 390 6.38 -6.09 -24.28
N ARG A 391 7.69 -6.17 -24.58
CA ARG A 391 8.66 -5.09 -24.32
C ARG A 391 8.25 -3.77 -24.96
N ARG A 392 7.86 -3.78 -26.25
CA ARG A 392 7.39 -2.58 -26.95
C ARG A 392 6.13 -2.00 -26.32
N ALA A 393 5.20 -2.88 -25.97
CA ALA A 393 3.93 -2.48 -25.38
C ALA A 393 4.10 -1.87 -23.98
N VAL A 394 4.94 -2.45 -23.13
CA VAL A 394 5.25 -1.92 -21.79
C VAL A 394 6.00 -0.58 -21.90
N THR A 395 7.03 -0.51 -22.76
CA THR A 395 7.77 0.75 -22.99
C THR A 395 6.84 1.85 -23.54
N GLY A 396 5.98 1.55 -24.49
CA GLY A 396 5.02 2.51 -25.01
C GLY A 396 3.98 2.96 -23.98
N THR A 397 3.60 2.07 -23.03
CA THR A 397 2.72 2.47 -21.92
C THR A 397 3.45 3.35 -20.91
N LEU A 398 4.72 3.01 -20.60
CA LEU A 398 5.58 3.81 -19.72
C LEU A 398 5.73 5.25 -20.26
N VAL A 399 6.10 5.38 -21.52
CA VAL A 399 6.27 6.71 -22.17
C VAL A 399 4.97 7.50 -22.15
N ARG A 400 3.80 6.86 -22.44
CA ARG A 400 2.51 7.56 -22.41
C ARG A 400 2.12 7.99 -21.00
N CYS A 401 2.32 7.13 -19.99
CA CYS A 401 2.00 7.49 -18.61
C CYS A 401 2.93 8.58 -18.07
N LEU A 402 4.23 8.48 -18.33
CA LEU A 402 5.19 9.52 -17.95
C LEU A 402 4.90 10.84 -18.68
N GLY A 403 4.69 10.80 -19.99
CA GLY A 403 4.34 11.99 -20.78
C GLY A 403 3.04 12.63 -20.30
N GLY A 404 2.01 11.83 -20.01
CA GLY A 404 0.76 12.33 -19.41
C GLY A 404 0.98 12.96 -18.04
N TYR A 405 1.82 12.36 -17.19
CA TYR A 405 2.19 12.94 -15.90
C TYR A 405 2.90 14.29 -16.05
N LEU A 406 3.90 14.37 -16.95
CA LEU A 406 4.64 15.60 -17.19
C LEU A 406 3.77 16.70 -17.78
N ALA A 407 2.83 16.36 -18.65
CA ALA A 407 1.85 17.32 -19.18
C ALA A 407 0.97 17.90 -18.08
N VAL A 408 0.48 17.06 -17.15
CA VAL A 408 -0.29 17.51 -15.98
C VAL A 408 0.57 18.38 -15.05
N LEU A 409 1.79 17.97 -14.76
CA LEU A 409 2.71 18.73 -13.91
C LEU A 409 3.01 20.10 -14.52
N LEU A 410 3.31 20.14 -15.82
CA LEU A 410 3.53 21.40 -16.55
C LEU A 410 2.27 22.29 -16.48
N GLY A 411 1.10 21.72 -16.71
CA GLY A 411 -0.18 22.46 -16.59
C GLY A 411 -0.39 23.05 -15.20
N LEU A 412 -0.07 22.29 -14.12
CA LEU A 412 -0.14 22.78 -12.75
C LEU A 412 0.89 23.87 -12.44
N LEU A 413 2.13 23.75 -12.97
CA LEU A 413 3.15 24.76 -12.82
C LEU A 413 2.75 26.07 -13.53
N LEU A 414 2.20 25.98 -14.73
CA LEU A 414 1.68 27.15 -15.46
C LEU A 414 0.46 27.75 -14.75
N ALA A 415 -0.46 26.92 -14.23
CA ALA A 415 -1.60 27.41 -13.45
C ALA A 415 -1.15 28.13 -12.16
N ALA A 416 -0.09 27.65 -11.51
CA ALA A 416 0.48 28.32 -10.35
C ALA A 416 0.96 29.74 -10.68
N THR A 417 1.55 29.97 -11.86
CA THR A 417 1.97 31.33 -12.28
C THR A 417 0.80 32.29 -12.52
N LEU A 418 -0.38 31.77 -12.83
CA LEU A 418 -1.60 32.55 -12.98
C LEU A 418 -2.24 32.89 -11.63
N LEU A 419 -2.14 31.99 -10.65
CA LEU A 419 -2.70 32.16 -9.31
C LEU A 419 -1.83 33.09 -8.44
N TRP A 420 -0.53 33.16 -8.71
CA TRP A 420 0.43 34.04 -8.02
C TRP A 420 1.07 35.01 -9.03
N PRO A 421 0.32 36.03 -9.50
CA PRO A 421 0.81 36.95 -10.53
C PRO A 421 2.01 37.80 -10.08
N ASP A 422 2.16 38.02 -8.76
CA ASP A 422 3.25 38.78 -8.17
C ASP A 422 4.54 37.94 -7.98
N ALA A 423 4.46 36.61 -8.15
CA ALA A 423 5.61 35.74 -8.10
C ALA A 423 6.41 35.86 -9.42
N PRO A 424 7.76 35.84 -9.35
CA PRO A 424 8.57 35.85 -10.55
C PRO A 424 8.25 34.61 -11.41
N ARG A 425 8.08 34.84 -12.71
CA ARG A 425 7.84 33.75 -13.65
C ARG A 425 9.04 32.78 -13.66
N PRO A 426 8.79 31.48 -13.56
CA PRO A 426 9.88 30.52 -13.58
C PRO A 426 10.63 30.60 -14.92
N THR A 427 11.97 30.61 -14.85
CA THR A 427 12.80 30.51 -16.04
C THR A 427 12.63 29.16 -16.73
N GLY A 428 12.99 29.06 -18.00
CA GLY A 428 12.96 27.78 -18.74
C GLY A 428 13.78 26.70 -18.05
N GLU A 429 14.96 27.07 -17.51
CA GLU A 429 15.80 26.14 -16.71
C GLU A 429 15.09 25.66 -15.45
N ARG A 430 14.40 26.54 -14.75
CA ARG A 430 13.64 26.19 -13.55
C ARG A 430 12.50 25.24 -13.86
N LEU A 431 11.75 25.49 -14.92
CA LEU A 431 10.71 24.58 -15.40
C LEU A 431 11.27 23.22 -15.76
N LEU A 432 12.40 23.18 -16.46
CA LEU A 432 13.09 21.93 -16.78
C LEU A 432 13.48 21.16 -15.52
N THR A 433 14.08 21.83 -14.54
CA THR A 433 14.47 21.22 -13.26
C THR A 433 13.29 20.61 -12.56
N LEU A 434 12.15 21.31 -12.49
CA LEU A 434 10.92 20.81 -11.85
C LEU A 434 10.31 19.60 -12.59
N LEU A 435 10.34 19.62 -13.95
CA LEU A 435 9.88 18.47 -14.73
C LEU A 435 10.81 17.26 -14.59
N LEU A 436 12.14 17.48 -14.53
CA LEU A 436 13.11 16.42 -14.25
C LEU A 436 12.92 15.86 -12.85
N LEU A 437 12.70 16.70 -11.85
CA LEU A 437 12.38 16.27 -10.50
C LEU A 437 11.07 15.46 -10.46
N GLY A 438 10.03 15.92 -11.14
CA GLY A 438 8.79 15.15 -11.29
C GLY A 438 9.06 13.77 -11.92
N THR A 439 9.92 13.70 -12.94
CA THR A 439 10.34 12.44 -13.56
C THR A 439 11.03 11.52 -12.54
N VAL A 440 11.99 12.06 -11.77
CA VAL A 440 12.69 11.32 -10.71
C VAL A 440 11.72 10.75 -9.70
N LEU A 441 10.78 11.57 -9.20
CA LEU A 441 9.80 11.16 -8.22
C LEU A 441 8.87 10.08 -8.78
N TRP A 442 8.33 10.26 -9.98
CA TRP A 442 7.41 9.29 -10.58
C TRP A 442 8.08 7.95 -10.91
N LEU A 443 9.29 7.96 -11.49
CA LEU A 443 10.06 6.75 -11.76
C LEU A 443 10.51 6.07 -10.46
N GLY A 444 10.89 6.84 -9.45
CA GLY A 444 11.23 6.32 -8.12
C GLY A 444 10.05 5.60 -7.49
N LEU A 445 8.86 6.17 -7.54
CA LEU A 445 7.62 5.54 -7.09
C LEU A 445 7.30 4.27 -7.88
N LEU A 446 7.51 4.29 -9.19
CA LEU A 446 7.30 3.12 -10.03
C LEU A 446 8.27 2.00 -9.67
N LEU A 447 9.56 2.28 -9.48
CA LEU A 447 10.55 1.30 -9.04
C LEU A 447 10.22 0.72 -7.67
N GLN A 448 9.78 1.54 -6.72
CA GLN A 448 9.24 1.05 -5.45
C GLN A 448 8.08 0.09 -5.69
N ALA A 449 7.14 0.42 -6.59
CA ALA A 449 5.98 -0.40 -6.92
C ALA A 449 6.33 -1.78 -7.49
N PHE A 450 7.51 -1.95 -7.96
CA PHE A 450 8.03 -3.22 -8.47
C PHE A 450 9.18 -3.80 -7.62
N GLY A 451 9.27 -3.40 -6.34
CA GLY A 451 10.21 -3.98 -5.37
C GLY A 451 11.67 -3.50 -5.50
N ALA A 452 11.98 -2.57 -6.41
CA ALA A 452 13.35 -2.07 -6.64
C ALA A 452 13.66 -0.78 -5.86
N VAL A 453 13.17 -0.68 -4.62
CA VAL A 453 13.30 0.54 -3.79
C VAL A 453 14.74 0.92 -3.50
N LEU A 454 15.66 -0.04 -3.31
CA LEU A 454 17.07 0.24 -3.04
C LEU A 454 17.73 1.02 -4.18
N GLY A 455 17.46 0.64 -5.45
CA GLY A 455 17.96 1.36 -6.61
C GLY A 455 17.40 2.79 -6.69
N ALA A 456 16.10 2.95 -6.45
CA ALA A 456 15.48 4.27 -6.42
C ALA A 456 16.04 5.14 -5.28
N ALA A 457 16.23 4.58 -4.08
CA ALA A 457 16.80 5.28 -2.93
C ALA A 457 18.25 5.73 -3.20
N ALA A 458 19.10 4.83 -3.73
CA ALA A 458 20.48 5.15 -4.03
C ALA A 458 20.60 6.29 -5.03
N VAL A 459 19.82 6.27 -6.11
CA VAL A 459 19.84 7.35 -7.12
C VAL A 459 19.34 8.67 -6.54
N CYS A 460 18.22 8.66 -5.78
CA CYS A 460 17.71 9.89 -5.16
C CYS A 460 18.67 10.47 -4.12
N LEU A 461 19.33 9.61 -3.31
CA LEU A 461 20.33 10.05 -2.35
C LEU A 461 21.57 10.63 -3.02
N SER A 462 22.06 9.99 -4.10
CA SER A 462 23.20 10.50 -4.85
C SER A 462 22.90 11.86 -5.48
N ALA A 463 21.70 12.03 -6.05
CA ALA A 463 21.28 13.30 -6.62
C ALA A 463 21.10 14.38 -5.53
N ALA A 464 20.53 14.03 -4.39
CA ALA A 464 20.38 14.91 -3.25
C ALA A 464 21.76 15.34 -2.70
N ALA A 465 22.70 14.42 -2.56
CA ALA A 465 24.07 14.72 -2.15
C ALA A 465 24.79 15.64 -3.16
N ALA A 466 24.68 15.37 -4.45
CA ALA A 466 25.24 16.21 -5.49
C ALA A 466 24.69 17.64 -5.44
N GLN A 467 23.38 17.79 -5.24
CA GLN A 467 22.72 19.09 -5.13
C GLN A 467 23.06 19.83 -3.83
N THR A 468 23.34 19.12 -2.72
CA THR A 468 23.77 19.75 -1.48
C THR A 468 25.20 20.25 -1.52
N LEU A 469 26.07 19.53 -2.24
CA LEU A 469 27.46 19.91 -2.42
C LEU A 469 27.63 21.05 -3.44
N GLU A 470 26.86 21.04 -4.48
CA GLU A 470 26.88 22.02 -5.57
C GLU A 470 25.45 22.42 -5.98
N PRO A 471 24.84 23.41 -5.32
CA PRO A 471 23.46 23.83 -5.59
C PRO A 471 23.23 24.26 -7.05
N ALA A 472 24.25 24.81 -7.73
CA ALA A 472 24.17 25.21 -9.13
C ALA A 472 24.03 24.01 -10.08
N ALA A 473 24.45 22.82 -9.67
CA ALA A 473 24.32 21.59 -10.45
C ALA A 473 22.95 20.92 -10.34
N GLY A 474 21.96 21.55 -9.72
CA GLY A 474 20.64 20.96 -9.45
C GLY A 474 19.92 20.38 -10.67
N THR A 475 19.94 21.12 -11.79
CA THR A 475 19.35 20.67 -13.08
C THR A 475 20.08 19.44 -13.62
N LEU A 476 21.42 19.44 -13.57
CA LEU A 476 22.24 18.32 -14.02
C LEU A 476 22.04 17.08 -13.13
N ALA A 477 22.01 17.26 -11.81
CA ALA A 477 21.77 16.19 -10.85
C ALA A 477 20.39 15.55 -11.06
N ALA A 478 19.36 16.36 -11.23
CA ALA A 478 18.00 15.88 -11.53
C ALA A 478 17.93 15.16 -12.87
N GLY A 479 18.61 15.68 -13.90
CA GLY A 479 18.68 15.08 -15.23
C GLY A 479 19.39 13.74 -15.23
N ALA A 480 20.55 13.65 -14.57
CA ALA A 480 21.30 12.40 -14.41
C ALA A 480 20.48 11.35 -13.64
N ALA A 481 19.85 11.75 -12.54
CA ALA A 481 18.98 10.86 -11.75
C ALA A 481 17.80 10.37 -12.59
N ALA A 482 17.11 11.24 -13.33
CA ALA A 482 16.02 10.87 -14.22
C ALA A 482 16.46 9.86 -15.28
N ALA A 483 17.62 10.08 -15.90
CA ALA A 483 18.17 9.17 -16.91
C ALA A 483 18.49 7.79 -16.30
N VAL A 484 19.18 7.75 -15.16
CA VAL A 484 19.52 6.48 -14.47
C VAL A 484 18.25 5.74 -14.05
N LEU A 485 17.27 6.42 -13.44
CA LEU A 485 16.00 5.80 -13.06
C LEU A 485 15.22 5.29 -14.28
N ALA A 486 15.24 6.00 -15.41
CA ALA A 486 14.59 5.55 -16.65
C ALA A 486 15.24 4.26 -17.18
N VAL A 487 16.58 4.17 -17.14
CA VAL A 487 17.31 2.94 -17.52
C VAL A 487 16.97 1.79 -16.58
N LEU A 488 17.02 2.01 -15.27
CA LEU A 488 16.68 1.00 -14.27
C LEU A 488 15.23 0.51 -14.42
N THR A 489 14.30 1.45 -14.58
CA THR A 489 12.88 1.15 -14.79
C THR A 489 12.67 0.31 -16.04
N ARG A 490 13.28 0.71 -17.15
CA ARG A 490 13.21 -0.05 -18.41
C ARG A 490 13.82 -1.45 -18.22
N ALA A 491 15.01 -1.56 -17.62
CA ALA A 491 15.69 -2.84 -17.41
C ALA A 491 14.87 -3.81 -16.56
N LEU A 492 14.18 -3.30 -15.54
CA LEU A 492 13.30 -4.07 -14.67
C LEU A 492 12.00 -4.48 -15.38
N LEU A 493 11.27 -3.51 -15.92
CA LEU A 493 9.91 -3.71 -16.43
C LEU A 493 9.85 -4.48 -17.76
N VAL A 494 10.95 -4.56 -18.48
CA VAL A 494 11.07 -5.38 -19.69
C VAL A 494 11.07 -6.87 -19.37
N ARG A 495 11.33 -7.25 -18.13
CA ARG A 495 11.30 -8.65 -17.67
C ARG A 495 9.86 -9.06 -17.30
N PRO A 496 9.27 -10.10 -17.94
CA PRO A 496 7.92 -10.54 -17.58
C PRO A 496 7.78 -10.96 -16.12
N THR A 497 8.85 -11.48 -15.52
CA THR A 497 8.90 -11.89 -14.11
C THR A 497 8.66 -10.76 -13.13
N ALA A 498 9.03 -9.51 -13.47
CA ALA A 498 8.79 -8.34 -12.62
C ALA A 498 7.29 -8.00 -12.42
N HIS A 499 6.41 -8.53 -13.27
CA HIS A 499 4.97 -8.30 -13.21
C HIS A 499 4.17 -9.40 -12.50
N ARG A 500 4.87 -10.40 -11.94
CA ARG A 500 4.25 -11.54 -11.21
C ARG A 500 4.18 -11.31 -9.70
N LEU A 501 4.61 -10.13 -9.20
CA LEU A 501 4.58 -9.74 -7.77
C LEU A 501 3.21 -9.21 -7.35
#